data_dc247f97b329550da6474c3481669672
#
_entry.id   dc247f97b329550da6474c3481669672
#
_cell.length_a   1.000
_cell.length_b   1.000
_cell.length_c   1.000
_cell.angle_alpha   90.00
_cell.angle_beta   90.00
_cell.angle_gamma   90.00
#
_symmetry.space_group_name_H-M   'P 1'
#
loop_
_entity.id
_entity.type
_entity.pdbx_description
1 polymer ?
#
loop_
_entity_poly.entity_id
_entity_poly.type
_entity_poly.pdbx_seq_one_letter_code
_entity_poly.pdbx_strand_id
1 'polypeptide(L)'
;MAHDVFISYSSVDNTAAETVCSILEQNGTSCWIAPRDITPGVPFAEAIIDAIKEAKVFILVYTQNSNSSPQVVKEVDRAVHNKLAVITLRLEDVPMSKQLEYYISDVHWLDAFTPPLEQH
;
A
#
# COMPACT_ATOMS: atom_id res chain seq x y z
N MET A 1 8.01 -16.33 6.57
CA MET A 1 8.69 -15.94 5.33
C MET A 1 8.40 -14.47 5.01
N ALA A 2 9.43 -13.71 4.72
CA ALA A 2 9.26 -12.29 4.41
C ALA A 2 8.57 -12.10 3.06
N HIS A 3 7.73 -11.07 2.97
CA HIS A 3 7.09 -10.67 1.72
C HIS A 3 7.89 -9.50 1.12
N ASP A 4 8.00 -9.46 -0.19
CA ASP A 4 8.73 -8.39 -0.87
C ASP A 4 7.97 -7.07 -0.90
N VAL A 5 6.65 -7.12 -0.99
CA VAL A 5 5.80 -5.95 -1.16
C VAL A 5 4.76 -5.88 -0.05
N PHE A 6 4.61 -4.68 0.51
CA PHE A 6 3.51 -4.37 1.43
C PHE A 6 2.50 -3.50 0.69
N ILE A 7 1.23 -3.89 0.69
CA ILE A 7 0.18 -3.13 0.03
C ILE A 7 -0.65 -2.39 1.07
N SER A 8 -0.66 -1.06 0.98
CA SER A 8 -1.43 -0.18 1.86
C SER A 8 -2.63 0.38 1.12
N TYR A 9 -3.79 0.33 1.75
CA TYR A 9 -5.03 0.80 1.13
C TYR A 9 -6.07 1.12 2.19
N SER A 10 -7.06 1.94 1.80
CA SER A 10 -8.22 2.17 2.65
C SER A 10 -9.16 0.95 2.55
N SER A 11 -9.76 0.54 3.66
CA SER A 11 -10.61 -0.64 3.72
C SER A 11 -11.75 -0.63 2.70
N VAL A 12 -12.23 0.55 2.30
CA VAL A 12 -13.29 0.65 1.30
C VAL A 12 -12.78 0.39 -0.13
N ASP A 13 -11.46 0.34 -0.33
CA ASP A 13 -10.85 0.06 -1.63
C ASP A 13 -10.35 -1.38 -1.73
N ASN A 14 -10.93 -2.25 -0.98
CA ASN A 14 -10.53 -3.65 -0.87
C ASN A 14 -10.43 -4.35 -2.22
N THR A 15 -11.41 -4.17 -3.10
CA THR A 15 -11.41 -4.82 -4.41
C THR A 15 -10.20 -4.39 -5.27
N ALA A 16 -9.91 -3.11 -5.28
CA ALA A 16 -8.76 -2.59 -6.04
C ALA A 16 -7.45 -3.13 -5.47
N ALA A 17 -7.31 -3.15 -4.14
CA ALA A 17 -6.12 -3.64 -3.49
C ALA A 17 -5.90 -5.13 -3.76
N GLU A 18 -6.96 -5.92 -3.73
CA GLU A 18 -6.88 -7.35 -4.03
C GLU A 18 -6.50 -7.61 -5.49
N THR A 19 -6.97 -6.77 -6.40
CA THR A 19 -6.61 -6.86 -7.80
C THR A 19 -5.10 -6.61 -7.99
N VAL A 20 -4.58 -5.57 -7.36
CA VAL A 20 -3.14 -5.27 -7.41
C VAL A 20 -2.34 -6.44 -6.85
N CYS A 21 -2.75 -6.95 -5.71
CA CYS A 21 -2.11 -8.09 -5.06
C CYS A 21 -2.09 -9.31 -5.98
N SER A 22 -3.22 -9.63 -6.58
CA SER A 22 -3.36 -10.78 -7.47
C SER A 22 -2.43 -10.67 -8.69
N ILE A 23 -2.37 -9.48 -9.30
CA ILE A 23 -1.52 -9.26 -10.46
C ILE A 23 -0.05 -9.48 -10.11
N LEU A 24 0.39 -8.92 -8.99
CA LEU A 24 1.78 -9.06 -8.55
C LEU A 24 2.12 -10.52 -8.22
N GLU A 25 1.23 -11.21 -7.55
CA GLU A 25 1.46 -12.61 -7.18
C GLU A 25 1.48 -13.52 -8.40
N GLN A 26 0.67 -13.24 -9.41
CA GLN A 26 0.69 -13.98 -10.67
C GLN A 26 2.01 -13.80 -11.41
N ASN A 27 2.72 -12.73 -11.15
CA ASN A 27 4.03 -12.45 -11.75
C ASN A 27 5.18 -12.84 -10.84
N GLY A 28 4.92 -13.61 -9.80
CA GLY A 28 5.96 -14.15 -8.93
C GLY A 28 6.41 -13.24 -7.81
N THR A 29 5.71 -12.13 -7.56
CA THR A 29 6.04 -11.19 -6.50
C THR A 29 5.25 -11.53 -5.24
N SER A 30 5.93 -11.71 -4.12
CA SER A 30 5.28 -12.01 -2.84
C SER A 30 4.76 -10.74 -2.20
N CYS A 31 3.46 -10.71 -1.88
CA CYS A 31 2.80 -9.53 -1.34
C CYS A 31 2.16 -9.78 0.01
N TRP A 32 2.24 -8.78 0.89
CA TRP A 32 1.54 -8.79 2.17
C TRP A 32 0.37 -7.83 2.08
N ILE A 33 -0.83 -8.30 2.38
CA ILE A 33 -2.05 -7.50 2.36
C ILE A 33 -2.94 -7.90 3.54
N ALA A 34 -3.46 -6.91 4.27
CA ALA A 34 -4.41 -7.15 5.35
C ALA A 34 -5.83 -7.29 4.79
N PRO A 35 -6.74 -8.04 5.43
CA PRO A 35 -6.47 -8.88 6.59
C PRO A 35 -5.94 -10.27 6.25
N ARG A 36 -5.82 -10.60 4.95
CA ARG A 36 -5.46 -11.95 4.50
C ARG A 36 -4.21 -12.51 5.21
N ASP A 37 -3.19 -11.67 5.34
CA ASP A 37 -1.87 -12.12 5.79
C ASP A 37 -1.61 -11.86 7.27
N ILE A 38 -2.63 -11.39 8.00
CA ILE A 38 -2.50 -11.23 9.46
C ILE A 38 -2.64 -12.59 10.12
N THR A 39 -1.62 -12.96 10.88
CA THR A 39 -1.64 -14.23 11.62
C THR A 39 -2.69 -14.18 12.73
N PRO A 40 -3.59 -15.16 12.83
CA PRO A 40 -4.57 -15.19 13.92
C PRO A 40 -3.89 -15.13 15.29
N GLY A 41 -4.43 -14.33 16.18
CA GLY A 41 -3.89 -14.17 17.53
C GLY A 41 -2.83 -13.09 17.68
N VAL A 42 -2.32 -12.55 16.58
CA VAL A 42 -1.35 -11.45 16.62
C VAL A 42 -2.12 -10.13 16.60
N PRO A 43 -1.79 -9.16 17.48
CA PRO A 43 -2.43 -7.86 17.43
C PRO A 43 -2.27 -7.21 16.04
N PHE A 44 -3.32 -6.58 15.56
CA PHE A 44 -3.38 -6.03 14.21
C PHE A 44 -2.22 -5.06 13.93
N ALA A 45 -1.99 -4.11 14.85
CA ALA A 45 -0.93 -3.11 14.67
C ALA A 45 0.46 -3.75 14.66
N GLU A 46 0.68 -4.76 15.48
CA GLU A 46 1.95 -5.47 15.55
C GLU A 46 2.23 -6.21 14.23
N ALA A 47 1.21 -6.89 13.69
CA ALA A 47 1.35 -7.59 12.43
C ALA A 47 1.72 -6.65 11.30
N ILE A 48 1.11 -5.47 11.25
CA ILE A 48 1.40 -4.45 10.22
C ILE A 48 2.83 -3.93 10.36
N ILE A 49 3.25 -3.59 11.57
CA ILE A 49 4.60 -3.08 11.80
C ILE A 49 5.66 -4.09 11.37
N ASP A 50 5.47 -5.35 11.75
CA ASP A 50 6.42 -6.41 11.38
C ASP A 50 6.47 -6.62 9.88
N ALA A 51 5.31 -6.60 9.22
CA ALA A 51 5.24 -6.79 7.77
C ALA A 51 5.96 -5.67 7.02
N ILE A 52 5.82 -4.43 7.47
CA ILE A 52 6.50 -3.29 6.85
C ILE A 52 8.02 -3.43 7.03
N LYS A 53 8.47 -3.83 8.22
CA LYS A 53 9.91 -4.01 8.47
C LYS A 53 10.54 -5.06 7.56
N GLU A 54 9.80 -6.08 7.20
CA GLU A 54 10.30 -7.19 6.38
C GLU A 54 10.20 -6.93 4.89
N ALA A 55 9.36 -6.00 4.46
CA ALA A 55 9.15 -5.71 3.06
C ALA A 55 10.30 -4.88 2.48
N LYS A 56 10.42 -4.90 1.16
CA LYS A 56 11.39 -4.06 0.43
C LYS A 56 10.71 -2.90 -0.27
N VAL A 57 9.45 -3.10 -0.68
CA VAL A 57 8.68 -2.12 -1.45
C VAL A 57 7.33 -1.94 -0.77
N PHE A 58 6.89 -0.69 -0.73
CA PHE A 58 5.59 -0.31 -0.19
C PHE A 58 4.77 0.26 -1.34
N ILE A 59 3.61 -0.34 -1.61
CA ILE A 59 2.69 0.17 -2.63
C ILE A 59 1.50 0.80 -1.93
N LEU A 60 1.28 2.09 -2.18
CA LEU A 60 0.11 2.80 -1.70
C LEU A 60 -0.94 2.80 -2.82
N VAL A 61 -2.08 2.20 -2.54
CA VAL A 61 -3.25 2.27 -3.43
C VAL A 61 -3.91 3.62 -3.17
N TYR A 62 -3.67 4.60 -4.04
CA TYR A 62 -4.02 6.00 -3.80
C TYR A 62 -5.38 6.34 -4.38
N THR A 63 -6.31 6.69 -3.49
CA THR A 63 -7.66 7.11 -3.81
C THR A 63 -8.03 8.26 -2.87
N GLN A 64 -9.20 8.85 -3.06
CA GLN A 64 -9.72 9.83 -2.10
C GLN A 64 -9.84 9.19 -0.70
N ASN A 65 -10.22 7.93 -0.64
CA ASN A 65 -10.38 7.23 0.63
C ASN A 65 -9.06 7.04 1.36
N SER A 66 -8.01 6.61 0.66
CA SER A 66 -6.70 6.42 1.29
C SER A 66 -6.11 7.76 1.72
N ASN A 67 -6.34 8.79 0.92
CA ASN A 67 -5.87 10.15 1.19
C ASN A 67 -6.43 10.69 2.52
N SER A 68 -7.59 10.21 2.94
CA SER A 68 -8.28 10.64 4.16
C SER A 68 -8.13 9.64 5.31
N SER A 69 -7.37 8.56 5.13
CA SER A 69 -7.29 7.47 6.11
C SER A 69 -6.11 7.68 7.08
N PRO A 70 -6.38 7.86 8.39
CA PRO A 70 -5.30 7.92 9.37
C PRO A 70 -4.46 6.65 9.42
N GLN A 71 -5.08 5.50 9.19
CA GLN A 71 -4.35 4.23 9.18
C GLN A 71 -3.33 4.18 8.03
N VAL A 72 -3.73 4.62 6.85
CA VAL A 72 -2.83 4.67 5.70
C VAL A 72 -1.65 5.61 5.98
N VAL A 73 -1.91 6.77 6.56
CA VAL A 73 -0.86 7.73 6.91
C VAL A 73 0.15 7.10 7.85
N LYS A 74 -0.30 6.36 8.85
CA LYS A 74 0.58 5.67 9.80
C LYS A 74 1.44 4.62 9.10
N GLU A 75 0.89 3.90 8.15
CA GLU A 75 1.62 2.88 7.40
C GLU A 75 2.69 3.52 6.52
N VAL A 76 2.35 4.63 5.86
CA VAL A 76 3.31 5.38 5.05
C VAL A 76 4.47 5.89 5.91
N ASP A 77 4.16 6.42 7.09
CA ASP A 77 5.17 6.87 8.04
C ASP A 77 6.16 5.73 8.37
N ARG A 78 5.65 4.56 8.66
CA ARG A 78 6.48 3.40 8.97
C ARG A 78 7.33 2.96 7.79
N ALA A 79 6.75 2.98 6.59
CA ALA A 79 7.47 2.62 5.38
C ALA A 79 8.66 3.57 5.14
N VAL A 80 8.43 4.87 5.29
CA VAL A 80 9.47 5.87 5.12
C VAL A 80 10.56 5.69 6.18
N HIS A 81 10.18 5.46 7.42
CA HIS A 81 11.12 5.21 8.52
C HIS A 81 12.01 3.99 8.26
N ASN A 82 11.45 2.95 7.68
CA ASN A 82 12.18 1.72 7.38
C ASN A 82 12.85 1.75 6.01
N LYS A 83 12.82 2.89 5.34
CA LYS A 83 13.51 3.13 4.06
C LYS A 83 13.05 2.20 2.93
N LEU A 84 11.78 1.82 2.95
CA LEU A 84 11.21 1.09 1.83
C LEU A 84 11.10 1.98 0.61
N ALA A 85 11.20 1.37 -0.57
CA ALA A 85 10.86 2.08 -1.81
C ALA A 85 9.34 2.24 -1.84
N VAL A 86 8.85 3.47 -1.86
CA VAL A 86 7.43 3.75 -1.85
C VAL A 86 6.96 4.04 -3.27
N ILE A 87 5.97 3.28 -3.73
CA ILE A 87 5.34 3.47 -5.03
C ILE A 87 3.89 3.86 -4.78
N THR A 88 3.49 5.02 -5.31
CA THR A 88 2.11 5.48 -5.20
C THR A 88 1.37 5.11 -6.47
N LEU A 89 0.45 4.15 -6.36
CA LEU A 89 -0.39 3.73 -7.48
C LEU A 89 -1.65 4.58 -7.46
N ARG A 90 -1.71 5.57 -8.32
CA ARG A 90 -2.81 6.54 -8.34
C ARG A 90 -3.98 5.99 -9.14
N LEU A 91 -5.02 5.61 -8.44
CA LEU A 91 -6.26 5.13 -9.06
C LEU A 91 -7.26 6.26 -9.28
N GLU A 92 -7.09 7.38 -8.58
CA GLU A 92 -7.96 8.54 -8.71
C GLU A 92 -7.10 9.81 -8.77
N ASP A 93 -7.53 10.77 -9.58
CA ASP A 93 -6.84 12.03 -9.74
C ASP A 93 -7.35 13.02 -8.69
N VAL A 94 -6.88 12.87 -7.46
CA VAL A 94 -7.24 13.73 -6.34
C VAL A 94 -6.00 14.35 -5.73
N PRO A 95 -6.09 15.62 -5.26
CA PRO A 95 -4.94 16.24 -4.60
C PRO A 95 -4.56 15.50 -3.33
N MET A 96 -3.26 15.33 -3.11
CA MET A 96 -2.76 14.66 -1.93
C MET A 96 -2.96 15.51 -0.68
N SER A 97 -3.35 14.87 0.43
CA SER A 97 -3.45 15.55 1.72
C SER A 97 -2.05 16.01 2.16
N LYS A 98 -2.01 17.05 2.99
CA LYS A 98 -0.74 17.54 3.50
C LYS A 98 -0.02 16.50 4.35
N GLN A 99 -0.76 15.64 5.03
CA GLN A 99 -0.17 14.58 5.85
C GLN A 99 0.60 13.57 4.99
N LEU A 100 0.00 13.13 3.88
CA LEU A 100 0.69 12.21 2.96
C LEU A 100 1.81 12.91 2.21
N GLU A 101 1.58 14.15 1.77
CA GLU A 101 2.58 14.93 1.06
C GLU A 101 3.86 15.09 1.89
N TYR A 102 3.72 15.23 3.20
CA TYR A 102 4.86 15.33 4.10
C TYR A 102 5.83 14.16 3.95
N TYR A 103 5.29 12.96 3.75
CA TYR A 103 6.10 11.73 3.67
C TYR A 103 6.50 11.35 2.26
N ILE A 104 5.68 11.62 1.27
CA ILE A 104 5.85 11.04 -0.06
C ILE A 104 5.86 12.05 -1.21
N SER A 105 6.40 13.25 -0.96
CA SER A 105 6.45 14.30 -1.98
C SER A 105 7.34 13.98 -3.18
N ASP A 106 8.35 13.13 -2.99
CA ASP A 106 9.36 12.84 -4.02
C ASP A 106 9.34 11.38 -4.46
N VAL A 107 8.24 10.68 -4.28
CA VAL A 107 8.20 9.26 -4.57
C VAL A 107 7.75 8.98 -5.98
N HIS A 108 7.91 7.72 -6.37
CA HIS A 108 7.49 7.24 -7.68
C HIS A 108 5.96 7.17 -7.73
N TRP A 109 5.41 7.77 -8.79
CA TRP A 109 3.98 7.76 -9.05
C TRP A 109 3.72 6.87 -10.24
N LEU A 110 2.66 6.09 -10.16
CA LEU A 110 2.16 5.30 -11.29
C LEU A 110 0.69 5.62 -11.44
N ASP A 111 0.34 6.33 -12.50
CA ASP A 111 -1.05 6.73 -12.73
C ASP A 111 -1.82 5.58 -13.38
N ALA A 112 -2.95 5.24 -12.81
CA ALA A 112 -3.80 4.15 -13.27
C ALA A 112 -5.27 4.54 -13.19
N PHE A 113 -5.59 5.76 -13.63
CA PHE A 113 -6.96 6.27 -13.58
C PHE A 113 -7.89 5.57 -14.57
N THR A 114 -7.32 5.09 -15.68
CA THR A 114 -8.12 4.54 -16.77
C THR A 114 -8.22 3.03 -16.61
N PRO A 115 -9.43 2.48 -16.46
CA PRO A 115 -9.57 1.01 -16.43
C PRO A 115 -9.31 0.41 -17.81
N PRO A 116 -8.93 -0.88 -17.90
CA PRO A 116 -8.76 -1.76 -16.76
C PRO A 116 -7.42 -1.57 -16.05
N LEU A 117 -7.42 -1.80 -14.75
CA LEU A 117 -6.23 -1.64 -13.92
C LEU A 117 -5.07 -2.51 -14.40
N GLU A 118 -5.36 -3.67 -14.95
CA GLU A 118 -4.35 -4.62 -15.41
C GLU A 118 -3.43 -4.07 -16.49
N GLN A 119 -3.83 -3.00 -17.17
CA GLN A 119 -3.01 -2.39 -18.20
C GLN A 119 -1.93 -1.45 -17.64
N HIS A 120 -1.93 -1.23 -16.36
CA HIS A 120 -0.99 -0.36 -15.70
C HIS A 120 -0.06 -1.17 -14.79
#